data_da5b6a5769afaa88ad0b1faaf90993de
#
_entry.id   da5b6a5769afaa88ad0b1faaf90993de
#
_cell.length_a   1.000
_cell.length_b   1.000
_cell.length_c   1.000
_cell.angle_alpha   90.00
_cell.angle_beta   90.00
_cell.angle_gamma   90.00
#
_symmetry.space_group_name_H-M   'P 1'
#
loop_
_entity.id
_entity.type
_entity.pdbx_description
1 polymer ?
#
loop_
_entity_poly.entity_id
_entity_poly.type
_entity_poly.pdbx_seq_one_letter_code
_entity_poly.pdbx_strand_id
1 'polypeptide(L)'
;MIPSRPLPASPCTMAKKASQPLNQRRAPAVPPSAPSRDLQVFPNPAPERDYVIRFDVPEFTCLCPLTGQPDFAHFTIEIVADKLCVETKSLKQYFWSYRNEGAFHEKVTNSIVSDLVAAIQPRFVRLHADWFVRGGIRTFVTAEHCKKGWKPAPKIELPGAQ
;
A
#
# COMPACT_ATOMS: atom_id res chain seq x y z
N MET A 1 7.70 -55.41 61.57
CA MET A 1 7.97 -53.98 61.34
C MET A 1 9.17 -53.88 60.42
N ILE A 2 8.95 -53.50 59.15
CA ILE A 2 9.98 -53.32 58.13
C ILE A 2 10.10 -51.79 57.90
N PRO A 3 11.27 -51.17 58.04
CA PRO A 3 11.42 -49.73 57.82
C PRO A 3 11.46 -49.44 56.33
N SER A 4 10.59 -48.56 55.91
CA SER A 4 10.53 -48.02 54.53
C SER A 4 11.69 -47.05 54.25
N ARG A 5 12.43 -47.35 53.21
CA ARG A 5 13.53 -46.58 52.67
C ARG A 5 13.02 -45.41 51.78
N PRO A 6 13.44 -44.17 51.94
CA PRO A 6 13.04 -43.11 51.09
C PRO A 6 13.75 -43.17 49.71
N LEU A 7 13.02 -42.92 48.63
CA LEU A 7 13.52 -42.83 47.26
C LEU A 7 14.30 -41.50 47.05
N PRO A 8 15.38 -41.48 46.27
CA PRO A 8 16.13 -40.28 46.00
C PRO A 8 15.36 -39.39 44.99
N ALA A 9 15.21 -38.10 45.31
CA ALA A 9 14.68 -37.11 44.42
C ALA A 9 15.69 -36.80 43.30
N SER A 10 15.30 -37.05 42.07
CA SER A 10 16.05 -36.62 40.86
C SER A 10 15.90 -35.12 40.67
N PRO A 11 16.97 -34.32 40.49
CA PRO A 11 16.85 -32.92 40.12
C PRO A 11 16.51 -32.81 38.64
N CYS A 12 15.30 -32.33 38.34
CA CYS A 12 14.90 -31.94 37.01
C CYS A 12 15.58 -30.62 36.64
N THR A 13 16.72 -30.71 35.97
CA THR A 13 17.44 -29.55 35.45
C THR A 13 16.81 -29.14 34.14
N MET A 14 15.82 -28.24 34.17
CA MET A 14 15.34 -27.57 32.98
C MET A 14 16.41 -26.62 32.43
N ALA A 15 17.13 -27.04 31.42
CA ALA A 15 18.01 -26.18 30.65
C ALA A 15 17.17 -25.10 29.96
N LYS A 16 17.22 -23.86 30.47
CA LYS A 16 16.69 -22.68 29.78
C LYS A 16 17.48 -22.50 28.49
N LYS A 17 16.87 -22.80 27.33
CA LYS A 17 17.37 -22.35 26.02
C LYS A 17 17.41 -20.82 26.04
N ALA A 18 18.61 -20.25 26.10
CA ALA A 18 18.82 -18.83 25.96
C ALA A 18 18.32 -18.40 24.58
N SER A 19 17.28 -17.56 24.52
CA SER A 19 16.83 -16.93 23.29
C SER A 19 17.92 -15.97 22.83
N GLN A 20 18.40 -16.14 21.61
CA GLN A 20 19.34 -15.19 21.02
C GLN A 20 18.70 -13.80 20.89
N PRO A 21 19.42 -12.71 21.22
CA PRO A 21 18.89 -11.36 21.09
C PRO A 21 18.57 -11.02 19.65
N LEU A 22 17.49 -10.26 19.45
CA LEU A 22 16.93 -9.90 18.12
C LEU A 22 17.94 -9.21 17.19
N ASN A 23 18.93 -8.52 17.73
CA ASN A 23 19.95 -7.79 16.98
C ASN A 23 21.02 -8.69 16.29
N GLN A 24 21.01 -10.02 16.53
CA GLN A 24 21.91 -10.97 15.87
C GLN A 24 21.28 -11.63 14.63
N ARG A 25 20.09 -11.22 14.20
CA ARG A 25 19.50 -11.71 12.95
C ARG A 25 20.35 -11.23 11.77
N ARG A 26 20.84 -12.16 10.98
CA ARG A 26 21.56 -11.89 9.74
C ARG A 26 20.71 -10.96 8.85
N ALA A 27 21.30 -9.86 8.37
CA ALA A 27 20.65 -8.98 7.41
C ALA A 27 20.20 -9.81 6.19
N PRO A 28 19.04 -9.47 5.57
CA PRO A 28 18.58 -10.16 4.39
C PRO A 28 19.63 -10.07 3.28
N ALA A 29 19.83 -11.17 2.55
CA ALA A 29 20.83 -11.28 1.48
C ALA A 29 20.52 -10.37 0.26
N VAL A 30 19.32 -9.82 0.18
CA VAL A 30 18.89 -8.86 -0.85
C VAL A 30 18.87 -7.48 -0.22
N PRO A 31 19.51 -6.45 -0.84
CA PRO A 31 19.43 -5.09 -0.33
C PRO A 31 17.95 -4.68 -0.22
N PRO A 32 17.55 -4.07 0.89
CA PRO A 32 16.17 -3.64 1.06
C PRO A 32 15.83 -2.64 -0.05
N SER A 33 14.65 -2.80 -0.69
CA SER A 33 14.12 -1.77 -1.58
C SER A 33 13.92 -0.49 -0.77
N ALA A 34 14.16 0.67 -1.39
CA ALA A 34 13.97 1.98 -0.77
C ALA A 34 12.65 2.61 -1.24
N PRO A 35 12.03 3.48 -0.41
CA PRO A 35 10.93 4.32 -0.88
C PRO A 35 11.41 5.25 -1.99
N SER A 36 10.60 5.47 -3.02
CA SER A 36 10.92 6.34 -4.16
C SER A 36 9.65 7.03 -4.67
N ARG A 37 9.78 8.28 -5.12
CA ARG A 37 8.71 9.00 -5.82
C ARG A 37 8.70 8.72 -7.32
N ASP A 38 9.70 8.01 -7.84
CA ASP A 38 9.83 7.72 -9.27
C ASP A 38 8.86 6.60 -9.67
N LEU A 39 7.89 6.93 -10.51
CA LEU A 39 6.99 5.98 -11.13
C LEU A 39 7.60 5.48 -12.43
N GLN A 40 8.03 4.23 -12.47
CA GLN A 40 8.48 3.58 -13.70
C GLN A 40 7.28 3.18 -14.55
N VAL A 41 7.47 3.21 -15.86
CA VAL A 41 6.41 2.97 -16.83
C VAL A 41 6.87 1.98 -17.91
N PHE A 42 5.93 1.30 -18.55
CA PHE A 42 6.17 0.43 -19.69
C PHE A 42 5.09 0.63 -20.77
N PRO A 43 5.37 0.28 -22.04
CA PRO A 43 4.38 0.41 -23.11
C PRO A 43 3.11 -0.39 -22.83
N ASN A 44 1.94 0.24 -23.07
CA ASN A 44 0.67 -0.47 -22.99
C ASN A 44 0.63 -1.58 -24.06
N PRO A 45 0.42 -2.85 -23.66
CA PRO A 45 0.44 -3.99 -24.58
C PRO A 45 -0.77 -4.03 -25.54
N ALA A 46 -1.84 -3.27 -25.25
CA ALA A 46 -3.06 -3.22 -26.06
C ALA A 46 -3.63 -1.79 -26.15
N PRO A 47 -2.89 -0.83 -26.76
CA PRO A 47 -3.31 0.56 -26.80
C PRO A 47 -4.52 0.83 -27.68
N GLU A 48 -4.89 -0.12 -28.54
CA GLU A 48 -6.05 -0.05 -29.45
C GLU A 48 -7.39 -0.29 -28.76
N ARG A 49 -7.36 -0.76 -27.49
CA ARG A 49 -8.60 -1.04 -26.74
C ARG A 49 -8.61 -0.34 -25.38
N ASP A 50 -9.80 -0.07 -24.90
CA ASP A 50 -10.00 0.33 -23.51
C ASP A 50 -10.15 -0.90 -22.65
N TYR A 51 -9.39 -0.96 -21.55
CA TYR A 51 -9.54 -1.92 -20.48
C TYR A 51 -9.17 -1.26 -19.15
N VAL A 52 -9.76 -1.74 -18.06
CA VAL A 52 -9.53 -1.18 -16.73
C VAL A 52 -8.43 -1.96 -16.02
N ILE A 53 -7.41 -1.26 -15.57
CA ILE A 53 -6.42 -1.76 -14.61
C ILE A 53 -6.87 -1.28 -13.24
N ARG A 54 -7.10 -2.22 -12.30
CA ARG A 54 -7.47 -1.90 -10.94
C ARG A 54 -6.34 -2.29 -9.98
N PHE A 55 -5.90 -1.33 -9.18
CA PHE A 55 -5.02 -1.57 -8.04
C PHE A 55 -5.81 -1.43 -6.75
N ASP A 56 -5.71 -2.44 -5.92
CA ASP A 56 -6.26 -2.47 -4.57
C ASP A 56 -5.11 -2.34 -3.58
N VAL A 57 -5.12 -1.27 -2.76
CA VAL A 57 -4.03 -0.90 -1.86
C VAL A 57 -4.57 -0.80 -0.44
N PRO A 58 -4.72 -1.94 0.27
CA PRO A 58 -5.39 -1.99 1.58
C PRO A 58 -4.54 -1.45 2.74
N GLU A 59 -3.25 -1.23 2.53
CA GLU A 59 -2.30 -0.90 3.61
C GLU A 59 -1.61 0.45 3.40
N PHE A 60 -2.28 1.43 2.80
CA PHE A 60 -1.70 2.76 2.68
C PHE A 60 -1.58 3.43 4.05
N THR A 61 -0.47 4.11 4.29
CA THR A 61 -0.24 4.88 5.52
C THR A 61 0.59 6.14 5.26
N CYS A 62 0.26 7.20 5.99
CA CYS A 62 1.01 8.44 6.08
C CYS A 62 0.91 8.97 7.51
N LEU A 63 1.36 10.20 7.77
CA LEU A 63 1.24 10.84 9.08
C LEU A 63 0.24 12.00 9.01
N CYS A 64 -0.49 12.20 10.10
CA CYS A 64 -1.26 13.42 10.30
C CYS A 64 -0.30 14.62 10.41
N PRO A 65 -0.45 15.67 9.61
CA PRO A 65 0.49 16.80 9.62
C PRO A 65 0.41 17.64 10.90
N LEU A 66 -0.67 17.52 11.66
CA LEU A 66 -0.88 18.26 12.89
C LEU A 66 -0.41 17.50 14.14
N THR A 67 -0.64 16.19 14.19
CA THR A 67 -0.39 15.39 15.40
C THR A 67 0.80 14.43 15.27
N GLY A 68 1.29 14.17 14.05
CA GLY A 68 2.30 13.14 13.79
C GLY A 68 1.82 11.70 13.98
N GLN A 69 0.55 11.49 14.29
CA GLN A 69 -0.02 10.14 14.40
C GLN A 69 -0.17 9.49 13.03
N PRO A 70 -0.02 8.15 12.92
CA PRO A 70 -0.23 7.45 11.67
C PRO A 70 -1.68 7.48 11.24
N ASP A 71 -1.90 7.81 9.97
CA ASP A 71 -3.16 7.69 9.25
C ASP A 71 -3.08 6.48 8.32
N PHE A 72 -4.19 5.74 8.19
CA PHE A 72 -4.30 4.55 7.35
C PHE A 72 -5.46 4.71 6.38
N ALA A 73 -5.32 4.12 5.20
CA ALA A 73 -6.37 4.10 4.21
C ALA A 73 -6.33 2.84 3.34
N HIS A 74 -7.50 2.50 2.80
CA HIS A 74 -7.63 1.57 1.71
C HIS A 74 -7.88 2.37 0.41
N PHE A 75 -6.98 2.22 -0.57
CA PHE A 75 -7.14 2.87 -1.87
C PHE A 75 -7.59 1.87 -2.93
N THR A 76 -8.57 2.29 -3.71
CA THR A 76 -8.93 1.65 -4.97
C THR A 76 -8.57 2.59 -6.10
N ILE A 77 -7.67 2.17 -6.99
CA ILE A 77 -7.22 2.96 -8.14
C ILE A 77 -7.64 2.25 -9.43
N GLU A 78 -8.33 2.95 -10.29
CA GLU A 78 -8.81 2.45 -11.57
C GLU A 78 -8.21 3.29 -12.69
N ILE A 79 -7.58 2.63 -13.66
CA ILE A 79 -6.87 3.28 -14.76
C ILE A 79 -7.33 2.68 -16.09
N VAL A 80 -7.70 3.53 -17.04
CA VAL A 80 -7.75 3.19 -18.46
C VAL A 80 -6.49 3.77 -19.10
N ALA A 81 -5.52 2.91 -19.38
CA ALA A 81 -4.24 3.31 -19.92
C ALA A 81 -4.37 3.81 -21.36
N ASP A 82 -3.54 4.80 -21.76
CA ASP A 82 -3.39 5.17 -23.17
C ASP A 82 -2.16 4.45 -23.76
N LYS A 83 -1.03 5.09 -23.82
CA LYS A 83 0.21 4.54 -24.42
C LYS A 83 1.11 3.84 -23.39
N LEU A 84 0.98 4.19 -22.11
CA LEU A 84 1.86 3.75 -21.04
C LEU A 84 1.05 3.16 -19.88
N CYS A 85 1.63 2.15 -19.24
CA CYS A 85 1.17 1.58 -17.97
C CYS A 85 2.20 1.85 -16.88
N VAL A 86 1.75 2.00 -15.63
CA VAL A 86 2.63 2.12 -14.47
C VAL A 86 3.16 0.75 -14.04
N GLU A 87 4.45 0.68 -13.69
CA GLU A 87 5.09 -0.54 -13.22
C GLU A 87 4.80 -0.75 -11.72
N THR A 88 4.33 -1.94 -11.33
CA THR A 88 3.78 -2.23 -10.00
C THR A 88 4.82 -2.14 -8.88
N LYS A 89 6.09 -2.54 -9.12
CA LYS A 89 7.15 -2.46 -8.12
C LYS A 89 7.46 -1.00 -7.77
N SER A 90 7.53 -0.12 -8.77
CA SER A 90 7.75 1.31 -8.55
C SER A 90 6.55 1.95 -7.86
N LEU A 91 5.33 1.55 -8.22
CA LEU A 91 4.11 2.00 -7.56
C LEU A 91 4.09 1.62 -6.07
N LYS A 92 4.55 0.41 -5.71
CA LYS A 92 4.73 -0.01 -4.32
C LYS A 92 5.73 0.90 -3.58
N GLN A 93 6.89 1.21 -4.21
CA GLN A 93 7.91 2.09 -3.62
C GLN A 93 7.39 3.52 -3.48
N TYR A 94 6.56 3.97 -4.41
CA TYR A 94 5.90 5.26 -4.40
C TYR A 94 4.94 5.38 -3.20
N PHE A 95 4.05 4.41 -2.96
CA PHE A 95 3.20 4.42 -1.77
C PHE A 95 4.01 4.35 -0.48
N TRP A 96 5.07 3.57 -0.44
CA TRP A 96 5.96 3.50 0.71
C TRP A 96 6.59 4.86 1.05
N SER A 97 6.82 5.73 0.06
CA SER A 97 7.41 7.05 0.30
C SER A 97 6.55 7.97 1.16
N TYR A 98 5.24 7.70 1.25
CA TYR A 98 4.32 8.48 2.09
C TYR A 98 4.36 8.10 3.57
N ARG A 99 4.89 6.93 3.94
CA ARG A 99 4.80 6.39 5.30
C ARG A 99 5.18 7.37 6.42
N ASN A 100 6.19 8.17 6.20
CA ASN A 100 6.71 9.14 7.17
C ASN A 100 6.43 10.59 6.76
N GLU A 101 5.54 10.81 5.79
CA GLU A 101 5.18 12.14 5.30
C GLU A 101 3.91 12.62 5.99
N GLY A 102 3.95 13.82 6.56
CA GLY A 102 2.80 14.51 7.11
C GLY A 102 1.98 15.17 6.00
N ALA A 103 0.74 14.68 5.76
CA ALA A 103 -0.12 15.26 4.73
C ALA A 103 -1.60 15.07 5.04
N PHE A 104 -2.43 16.02 4.62
CA PHE A 104 -3.89 15.91 4.70
C PHE A 104 -4.40 14.88 3.68
N HIS A 105 -5.49 14.20 4.02
CA HIS A 105 -6.11 13.14 3.23
C HIS A 105 -6.41 13.58 1.79
N GLU A 106 -6.99 14.78 1.64
CA GLU A 106 -7.35 15.36 0.34
C GLU A 106 -6.10 15.66 -0.49
N LYS A 107 -5.03 16.19 0.14
CA LYS A 107 -3.77 16.47 -0.54
C LYS A 107 -3.14 15.19 -1.07
N VAL A 108 -3.04 14.15 -0.24
CA VAL A 108 -2.46 12.86 -0.64
C VAL A 108 -3.22 12.27 -1.83
N THR A 109 -4.55 12.19 -1.72
CA THR A 109 -5.40 11.61 -2.77
C THR A 109 -5.22 12.33 -4.11
N ASN A 110 -5.24 13.67 -4.10
CA ASN A 110 -5.08 14.47 -5.31
C ASN A 110 -3.63 14.42 -5.86
N SER A 111 -2.61 14.40 -5.00
CA SER A 111 -1.22 14.28 -5.42
C SER A 111 -0.96 12.97 -6.15
N ILE A 112 -1.47 11.84 -5.63
CA ILE A 112 -1.32 10.52 -6.26
C ILE A 112 -1.95 10.52 -7.66
N VAL A 113 -3.15 11.07 -7.83
CA VAL A 113 -3.79 11.16 -9.15
C VAL A 113 -2.96 12.03 -10.09
N SER A 114 -2.47 13.19 -9.62
CA SER A 114 -1.64 14.10 -10.41
C SER A 114 -0.33 13.44 -10.86
N ASP A 115 0.35 12.71 -9.96
CA ASP A 115 1.60 12.03 -10.25
C ASP A 115 1.39 10.88 -11.26
N LEU A 116 0.30 10.10 -11.12
CA LEU A 116 -0.08 9.08 -12.10
C LEU A 116 -0.39 9.69 -13.47
N VAL A 117 -1.12 10.81 -13.52
CA VAL A 117 -1.41 11.53 -14.77
C VAL A 117 -0.12 12.02 -15.44
N ALA A 118 0.81 12.57 -14.64
CA ALA A 118 2.10 13.03 -15.15
C ALA A 118 2.94 11.87 -15.73
N ALA A 119 2.93 10.71 -15.06
CA ALA A 119 3.75 9.56 -15.44
C ALA A 119 3.22 8.83 -16.68
N ILE A 120 1.91 8.55 -16.78
CA ILE A 120 1.37 7.65 -17.81
C ILE A 120 0.37 8.32 -18.76
N GLN A 121 -0.05 9.57 -18.52
CA GLN A 121 -1.05 10.29 -19.33
C GLN A 121 -2.26 9.41 -19.71
N PRO A 122 -2.98 8.84 -18.73
CA PRO A 122 -4.01 7.84 -18.96
C PRO A 122 -5.22 8.46 -19.68
N ARG A 123 -6.05 7.62 -20.30
CA ARG A 123 -7.37 8.04 -20.80
C ARG A 123 -8.28 8.40 -19.64
N PHE A 124 -8.20 7.62 -18.57
CA PHE A 124 -8.94 7.84 -17.33
C PHE A 124 -8.13 7.31 -16.13
N VAL A 125 -8.22 8.00 -15.01
CA VAL A 125 -7.80 7.49 -13.70
C VAL A 125 -8.75 8.00 -12.64
N ARG A 126 -9.13 7.09 -11.74
CA ARG A 126 -9.88 7.38 -10.50
C ARG A 126 -9.13 6.78 -9.34
N LEU A 127 -8.99 7.54 -8.27
CA LEU A 127 -8.56 7.05 -6.98
C LEU A 127 -9.70 7.28 -5.99
N HIS A 128 -10.21 6.22 -5.40
CA HIS A 128 -11.10 6.25 -4.26
C HIS A 128 -10.30 5.89 -3.01
N ALA A 129 -10.22 6.80 -2.08
CA ALA A 129 -9.51 6.67 -0.81
C ALA A 129 -10.50 6.54 0.34
N ASP A 130 -10.53 5.38 0.99
CA ASP A 130 -11.29 5.09 2.20
C ASP A 130 -10.35 5.19 3.39
N TRP A 131 -10.38 6.33 4.08
CA TRP A 131 -9.55 6.62 5.23
C TRP A 131 -10.16 6.03 6.50
N PHE A 132 -9.32 5.37 7.31
CA PHE A 132 -9.78 4.72 8.53
C PHE A 132 -10.31 5.74 9.54
N VAL A 133 -11.23 5.26 10.37
CA VAL A 133 -11.89 6.10 11.39
C VAL A 133 -10.86 6.74 12.31
N ARG A 134 -10.96 8.07 12.46
CA ARG A 134 -10.19 8.85 13.41
C ARG A 134 -11.09 9.85 14.12
N GLY A 135 -11.10 9.82 15.45
CA GLY A 135 -11.99 10.66 16.24
C GLY A 135 -13.48 10.43 15.97
N GLY A 136 -13.86 9.21 15.57
CA GLY A 136 -15.24 8.85 15.22
C GLY A 136 -15.67 9.25 13.79
N ILE A 137 -14.76 9.85 12.99
CA ILE A 137 -15.04 10.29 11.61
C ILE A 137 -14.33 9.36 10.63
N ARG A 138 -15.07 8.82 9.66
CA ARG A 138 -14.55 8.12 8.50
C ARG A 138 -14.63 9.03 7.29
N THR A 139 -13.51 9.20 6.59
CA THR A 139 -13.40 10.13 5.47
C THR A 139 -13.21 9.35 4.17
N PHE A 140 -13.98 9.72 3.15
CA PHE A 140 -13.83 9.21 1.79
C PHE A 140 -13.42 10.36 0.89
N VAL A 141 -12.38 10.16 0.09
CA VAL A 141 -11.94 11.14 -0.90
C VAL A 141 -11.85 10.45 -2.25
N THR A 142 -12.55 10.97 -3.25
CA THR A 142 -12.47 10.47 -4.63
C THR A 142 -11.92 11.56 -5.54
N ALA A 143 -10.83 11.27 -6.24
CA ALA A 143 -10.23 12.15 -7.22
C ALA A 143 -10.18 11.44 -8.58
N GLU A 144 -10.45 12.19 -9.65
CA GLU A 144 -10.53 11.66 -11.00
C GLU A 144 -9.80 12.57 -12.01
N HIS A 145 -9.30 11.94 -13.06
CA HIS A 145 -8.84 12.63 -14.25
C HIS A 145 -9.36 11.90 -15.49
N CYS A 146 -9.89 12.66 -16.43
CA CYS A 146 -10.31 12.17 -17.74
C CYS A 146 -9.60 12.96 -18.84
N LYS A 147 -8.95 12.25 -19.77
CA LYS A 147 -8.28 12.85 -20.92
C LYS A 147 -9.30 13.59 -21.79
N LYS A 148 -8.99 14.85 -22.13
CA LYS A 148 -9.87 15.69 -22.96
C LYS A 148 -10.24 14.97 -24.27
N GLY A 149 -11.56 14.87 -24.54
CA GLY A 149 -12.10 14.26 -25.74
C GLY A 149 -12.21 12.74 -25.72
N TRP A 150 -11.68 12.05 -24.70
CA TRP A 150 -11.91 10.62 -24.56
C TRP A 150 -13.32 10.35 -24.00
N LYS A 151 -13.97 9.33 -24.51
CA LYS A 151 -15.24 8.79 -24.02
C LYS A 151 -15.08 7.29 -23.86
N PRO A 152 -15.56 6.69 -22.75
CA PRO A 152 -15.50 5.25 -22.57
C PRO A 152 -16.22 4.51 -23.68
N ALA A 153 -15.66 3.38 -24.11
CA ALA A 153 -16.38 2.48 -25.04
C ALA A 153 -17.65 1.95 -24.36
N PRO A 154 -18.76 1.73 -25.11
CA PRO A 154 -20.06 1.36 -24.53
C PRO A 154 -20.08 0.11 -23.65
N LYS A 155 -19.02 -0.69 -23.67
CA LYS A 155 -18.89 -1.94 -22.89
C LYS A 155 -18.02 -1.81 -21.63
N ILE A 156 -17.46 -0.61 -21.37
CA ILE A 156 -16.68 -0.39 -20.13
C ILE A 156 -17.62 0.22 -19.11
N GLU A 157 -17.98 -0.58 -18.13
CA GLU A 157 -18.55 -0.08 -16.89
C GLU A 157 -17.40 0.51 -16.07
N LEU A 158 -17.36 1.83 -15.95
CA LEU A 158 -16.47 2.47 -14.98
C LEU A 158 -17.04 2.16 -13.60
N PRO A 159 -16.28 1.41 -12.74
CA PRO A 159 -16.79 1.04 -11.44
C PRO A 159 -17.16 2.27 -10.62
N GLY A 160 -18.34 2.25 -10.02
CA GLY A 160 -18.68 3.10 -8.89
C GLY A 160 -19.23 4.48 -9.18
N ALA A 161 -20.04 4.66 -10.22
CA ALA A 161 -21.11 5.66 -10.17
C ALA A 161 -22.31 5.05 -9.43
N GLN A 162 -22.18 4.84 -8.11
CA GLN A 162 -23.32 4.59 -7.20
C GLN A 162 -23.48 5.77 -6.28
#